data_bd7fc9fc6a01dfae6b87db5ba79007bf
#
_entry.id   bd7fc9fc6a01dfae6b87db5ba79007bf
#
_cell.length_a   1.000
_cell.length_b   1.000
_cell.length_c   1.000
_cell.angle_alpha   90.00
_cell.angle_beta   90.00
_cell.angle_gamma   90.00
#
_symmetry.space_group_name_H-M   'P 1'
#
loop_
_entity.id
_entity.type
_entity.pdbx_description
1 polymer ?
#
loop_
_entity_poly.entity_id
_entity_poly.type
_entity_poly.pdbx_seq_one_letter_code
_entity_poly.pdbx_strand_id
1 'polypeptide(L)'
;MHAWGRFITTAASETAWMGTERPMKVMEHFEQVGTRGFYRPIAQCTFEQGVDMVAQAIQTAREMGLADLLVNTTGLTGFPLPSVFARYSMATRWAEVAGAALRVAMVARPELIDPQKIGVLMMQNRGGNGDVFTNEADALVWMEARLGPGQRTPSFLNRGRADD
;
A
#
# COMPACT_ATOMS: atom_id res chain seq x y z
N MET A 1 53.83 -13.34 -55.57
CA MET A 1 54.57 -12.79 -54.41
C MET A 1 53.57 -12.12 -53.48
N HIS A 2 53.23 -12.79 -52.43
CA HIS A 2 52.90 -12.39 -51.09
C HIS A 2 51.91 -11.24 -50.86
N ALA A 3 50.66 -11.60 -50.57
CA ALA A 3 49.75 -10.73 -49.82
C ALA A 3 49.19 -11.52 -48.64
N TRP A 4 49.53 -11.09 -47.46
CA TRP A 4 49.02 -11.62 -46.22
C TRP A 4 47.87 -10.73 -45.76
N GLY A 5 46.65 -11.19 -45.87
CA GLY A 5 45.51 -10.59 -45.24
C GLY A 5 45.36 -11.11 -43.80
N ARG A 6 45.53 -10.23 -42.83
CA ARG A 6 45.28 -10.52 -41.44
C ARG A 6 43.78 -10.33 -41.16
N PHE A 7 43.11 -11.41 -40.86
CA PHE A 7 41.78 -11.36 -40.21
C PHE A 7 41.98 -11.01 -38.75
N ILE A 8 41.54 -9.82 -38.37
CA ILE A 8 41.37 -9.44 -36.98
C ILE A 8 39.96 -9.81 -36.60
N THR A 9 39.80 -10.93 -35.92
CA THR A 9 38.57 -11.34 -35.30
C THR A 9 38.44 -10.52 -34.00
N THR A 10 37.65 -9.47 -34.06
CA THR A 10 37.25 -8.74 -32.84
C THR A 10 36.20 -9.57 -32.16
N ALA A 11 36.56 -10.25 -31.11
CA ALA A 11 35.63 -10.86 -30.20
C ALA A 11 34.92 -9.72 -29.43
N ALA A 12 33.70 -9.41 -29.87
CA ALA A 12 32.78 -8.63 -29.09
C ALA A 12 32.37 -9.45 -27.87
N SER A 13 32.89 -9.07 -26.73
CA SER A 13 32.38 -9.57 -25.46
C SER A 13 30.96 -9.04 -25.27
N GLU A 14 30.00 -9.82 -25.68
CA GLU A 14 28.60 -9.64 -25.25
C GLU A 14 28.57 -9.94 -23.74
N THR A 15 28.72 -8.88 -22.96
CA THR A 15 28.38 -8.92 -21.56
C THR A 15 26.85 -9.03 -21.50
N ALA A 16 26.40 -10.27 -21.41
CA ALA A 16 25.02 -10.58 -21.15
C ALA A 16 24.62 -9.94 -19.82
N TRP A 17 23.86 -8.88 -19.90
CA TRP A 17 23.09 -8.34 -18.80
C TRP A 17 21.98 -9.35 -18.48
N MET A 18 22.32 -10.43 -17.84
CA MET A 18 21.33 -11.28 -17.18
C MET A 18 20.90 -10.57 -15.89
N GLY A 19 20.15 -9.48 -16.06
CA GLY A 19 19.24 -9.04 -15.02
C GLY A 19 18.23 -10.15 -14.84
N THR A 20 18.34 -10.87 -13.75
CA THR A 20 17.26 -11.72 -13.25
C THR A 20 16.11 -10.81 -12.86
N GLU A 21 15.42 -10.28 -13.84
CA GLU A 21 14.08 -9.77 -13.64
C GLU A 21 13.22 -10.98 -13.27
N ARG A 22 13.07 -11.19 -11.96
CA ARG A 22 11.98 -12.05 -11.49
C ARG A 22 10.72 -11.45 -12.11
N PRO A 23 9.95 -12.22 -12.90
CA PRO A 23 8.67 -11.71 -13.38
C PRO A 23 7.89 -11.29 -12.12
N MET A 24 7.63 -9.99 -11.99
CA MET A 24 6.77 -9.50 -10.92
C MET A 24 5.43 -10.19 -11.14
N LYS A 25 5.06 -11.06 -10.20
CA LYS A 25 3.77 -11.72 -10.21
C LYS A 25 2.74 -10.59 -10.16
N VAL A 26 2.10 -10.32 -11.31
CA VAL A 26 1.05 -9.31 -11.41
C VAL A 26 -0.02 -9.73 -10.40
N MET A 27 -0.16 -8.96 -9.34
CA MET A 27 -1.19 -9.19 -8.35
C MET A 27 -2.54 -8.79 -8.98
N GLU A 28 -3.49 -9.71 -8.96
CA GLU A 28 -4.83 -9.45 -9.48
C GLU A 28 -5.45 -8.25 -8.75
N HIS A 29 -6.15 -7.37 -9.47
CA HIS A 29 -6.75 -6.14 -8.96
C HIS A 29 -5.75 -5.09 -8.43
N PHE A 30 -4.47 -5.22 -8.74
CA PHE A 30 -3.45 -4.23 -8.40
C PHE A 30 -3.03 -3.46 -9.64
N GLU A 31 -3.11 -2.14 -9.57
CA GLU A 31 -2.74 -1.20 -10.63
C GLU A 31 -1.69 -0.22 -10.10
N GLN A 32 -0.72 0.12 -10.93
CA GLN A 32 0.27 1.16 -10.61
C GLN A 32 0.09 2.34 -11.55
N VAL A 33 0.04 3.54 -10.98
CA VAL A 33 0.04 4.80 -11.72
C VAL A 33 1.13 5.70 -11.14
N GLY A 34 2.23 5.86 -11.87
CA GLY A 34 3.41 6.58 -11.38
C GLY A 34 3.98 5.93 -10.13
N THR A 35 4.06 6.68 -9.03
CA THR A 35 4.53 6.21 -7.71
C THR A 35 3.40 5.75 -6.78
N ARG A 36 2.19 5.59 -7.30
CA ARG A 36 1.00 5.16 -6.54
C ARG A 36 0.55 3.79 -6.95
N GLY A 37 0.20 2.97 -5.97
CA GLY A 37 -0.50 1.70 -6.17
C GLY A 37 -1.99 1.85 -5.86
N PHE A 38 -2.81 1.08 -6.58
CA PHE A 38 -4.26 0.96 -6.34
C PHE A 38 -4.59 -0.52 -6.26
N TYR A 39 -5.14 -0.94 -5.15
CA TYR A 39 -5.56 -2.31 -4.95
C TYR A 39 -7.05 -2.36 -4.63
N ARG A 40 -7.83 -3.01 -5.51
CA ARG A 40 -9.30 -3.06 -5.43
C ARG A 40 -9.80 -4.51 -5.50
N PRO A 41 -9.51 -5.34 -4.47
CA PRO A 41 -9.89 -6.74 -4.49
C PRO A 41 -11.42 -6.91 -4.49
N ILE A 42 -11.88 -7.90 -5.24
CA ILE A 42 -13.26 -8.35 -5.27
C ILE A 42 -13.25 -9.84 -4.97
N ALA A 43 -13.70 -10.22 -3.77
CA ALA A 43 -13.72 -11.62 -3.36
C ALA A 43 -14.74 -11.89 -2.25
N GLN A 44 -15.27 -13.11 -2.24
CA GLN A 44 -15.92 -13.68 -1.07
C GLN A 44 -14.87 -14.46 -0.28
N CYS A 45 -14.58 -14.03 0.94
CA CYS A 45 -13.47 -14.57 1.74
C CYS A 45 -13.75 -14.49 3.23
N THR A 46 -12.95 -15.14 4.05
CA THR A 46 -12.93 -14.90 5.48
C THR A 46 -12.25 -13.56 5.81
N PHE A 47 -12.49 -13.03 7.00
CA PHE A 47 -11.81 -11.81 7.45
C PHE A 47 -10.28 -11.96 7.41
N GLU A 48 -9.74 -13.09 7.87
CA GLU A 48 -8.31 -13.38 7.85
C GLU A 48 -7.73 -13.41 6.44
N GLN A 49 -8.44 -14.04 5.50
CA GLN A 49 -8.03 -14.05 4.09
C GLN A 49 -8.00 -12.63 3.52
N GLY A 50 -8.99 -11.79 3.85
CA GLY A 50 -8.99 -10.37 3.46
C GLY A 50 -7.81 -9.60 4.06
N VAL A 51 -7.47 -9.85 5.32
CA VAL A 51 -6.30 -9.27 5.98
C VAL A 51 -5.00 -9.68 5.27
N ASP A 52 -4.87 -10.95 4.90
CA ASP A 52 -3.70 -11.46 4.16
C ASP A 52 -3.57 -10.85 2.78
N MET A 53 -4.67 -10.74 2.04
CA MET A 53 -4.69 -10.11 0.71
C MET A 53 -4.20 -8.67 0.76
N VAL A 54 -4.66 -7.89 1.73
CA VAL A 54 -4.20 -6.51 1.92
C VAL A 54 -2.74 -6.45 2.35
N ALA A 55 -2.29 -7.32 3.25
CA ALA A 55 -0.90 -7.38 3.66
C ALA A 55 0.04 -7.68 2.46
N GLN A 56 -0.36 -8.58 1.56
CA GLN A 56 0.37 -8.87 0.32
C GLN A 56 0.43 -7.65 -0.61
N ALA A 57 -0.68 -6.91 -0.75
CA ALA A 57 -0.70 -5.69 -1.56
C ALA A 57 0.23 -4.61 -0.99
N ILE A 58 0.25 -4.43 0.33
CA ILE A 58 1.17 -3.52 1.02
C ILE A 58 2.62 -3.94 0.80
N GLN A 59 2.93 -5.22 0.93
CA GLN A 59 4.26 -5.74 0.68
C GLN A 59 4.69 -5.52 -0.78
N THR A 60 3.81 -5.83 -1.74
CA THR A 60 4.05 -5.59 -3.17
C THR A 60 4.34 -4.11 -3.45
N ALA A 61 3.55 -3.20 -2.90
CA ALA A 61 3.77 -1.77 -3.07
C ALA A 61 5.13 -1.32 -2.52
N ARG A 62 5.57 -1.88 -1.38
CA ARG A 62 6.90 -1.60 -0.82
C ARG A 62 8.03 -2.13 -1.70
N GLU A 63 7.90 -3.37 -2.17
CA GLU A 63 8.90 -4.00 -3.06
C GLU A 63 9.05 -3.25 -4.38
N MET A 64 7.95 -2.65 -4.87
CA MET A 64 7.93 -1.77 -6.04
C MET A 64 8.45 -0.35 -5.75
N GLY A 65 8.75 -0.01 -4.51
CA GLY A 65 9.21 1.32 -4.12
C GLY A 65 8.15 2.42 -4.27
N LEU A 66 6.88 2.06 -4.15
CA LEU A 66 5.79 3.02 -4.27
C LEU A 66 5.74 3.96 -3.04
N ALA A 67 5.35 5.20 -3.26
CA ALA A 67 5.20 6.19 -2.19
C ALA A 67 3.84 6.07 -1.49
N ASP A 68 2.80 5.75 -2.26
CA ASP A 68 1.41 5.70 -1.80
C ASP A 68 0.74 4.42 -2.27
N LEU A 69 -0.14 3.86 -1.44
CA LEU A 69 -1.03 2.76 -1.80
C LEU A 69 -2.46 3.08 -1.35
N LEU A 70 -3.40 3.09 -2.31
CA LEU A 70 -4.82 3.08 -2.02
C LEU A 70 -5.32 1.63 -2.04
N VAL A 71 -5.97 1.21 -0.95
CA VAL A 71 -6.59 -0.12 -0.84
C VAL A 71 -8.09 0.06 -0.65
N ASN A 72 -8.89 -0.40 -1.60
CA ASN A 72 -10.34 -0.37 -1.50
C ASN A 72 -10.87 -1.77 -1.17
N THR A 73 -11.24 -1.99 0.09
CA THR A 73 -11.74 -3.27 0.58
C THR A 73 -13.25 -3.44 0.48
N THR A 74 -13.97 -2.49 -0.13
CA THR A 74 -15.45 -2.55 -0.22
C THR A 74 -15.95 -3.74 -1.04
N GLY A 75 -15.14 -4.28 -1.95
CA GLY A 75 -15.42 -5.48 -2.72
C GLY A 75 -15.17 -6.82 -1.99
N LEU A 76 -14.65 -6.78 -0.77
CA LEU A 76 -14.46 -7.98 0.06
C LEU A 76 -15.74 -8.29 0.85
N THR A 77 -16.25 -9.51 0.71
CA THR A 77 -17.49 -9.97 1.34
C THR A 77 -17.30 -11.36 1.96
N GLY A 78 -18.32 -11.87 2.67
CA GLY A 78 -18.32 -13.23 3.17
C GLY A 78 -17.92 -13.37 4.65
N PHE A 79 -17.64 -12.28 5.34
CA PHE A 79 -17.30 -12.28 6.75
C PHE A 79 -18.20 -11.36 7.58
N PRO A 80 -18.49 -11.72 8.85
CA PRO A 80 -19.22 -10.86 9.77
C PRO A 80 -18.36 -9.66 10.20
N LEU A 81 -18.98 -8.72 10.91
CA LEU A 81 -18.23 -7.62 11.53
C LEU A 81 -17.13 -8.17 12.46
N PRO A 82 -15.87 -7.80 12.22
CA PRO A 82 -14.78 -8.28 13.05
C PRO A 82 -14.84 -7.70 14.46
N SER A 83 -14.41 -8.46 15.44
CA SER A 83 -14.27 -7.98 16.82
C SER A 83 -13.26 -6.84 16.91
N VAL A 84 -13.29 -6.08 18.00
CA VAL A 84 -12.29 -5.02 18.28
C VAL A 84 -10.88 -5.61 18.28
N PHE A 85 -10.70 -6.79 18.88
CA PHE A 85 -9.40 -7.48 18.90
C PHE A 85 -8.92 -7.87 17.51
N ALA A 86 -9.80 -8.40 16.66
CA ALA A 86 -9.46 -8.76 15.28
C ALA A 86 -9.03 -7.52 14.47
N ARG A 87 -9.73 -6.40 14.62
CA ARG A 87 -9.37 -5.12 13.99
C ARG A 87 -8.02 -4.59 14.48
N TYR A 88 -7.74 -4.74 15.78
CA TYR A 88 -6.45 -4.41 16.36
C TYR A 88 -5.30 -5.23 15.75
N SER A 89 -5.45 -6.54 15.71
CA SER A 89 -4.44 -7.44 15.13
C SER A 89 -4.19 -7.16 13.66
N MET A 90 -5.25 -6.90 12.90
CA MET A 90 -5.19 -6.48 11.50
C MET A 90 -4.37 -5.19 11.33
N ALA A 91 -4.71 -4.13 12.07
CA ALA A 91 -4.04 -2.84 11.99
C ALA A 91 -2.56 -2.93 12.37
N THR A 92 -2.25 -3.72 13.39
CA THR A 92 -0.87 -4.02 13.81
C THR A 92 -0.06 -4.66 12.68
N ARG A 93 -0.60 -5.72 12.09
CA ARG A 93 0.04 -6.44 11.00
C ARG A 93 0.30 -5.56 9.79
N TRP A 94 -0.69 -4.79 9.37
CA TRP A 94 -0.55 -3.90 8.22
C TRP A 94 0.45 -2.77 8.48
N ALA A 95 0.50 -2.23 9.71
CA ALA A 95 1.49 -1.24 10.08
C ALA A 95 2.93 -1.79 10.01
N GLU A 96 3.14 -3.01 10.48
CA GLU A 96 4.45 -3.70 10.42
C GLU A 96 4.88 -3.93 8.96
N VAL A 97 3.95 -4.38 8.11
CA VAL A 97 4.25 -4.60 6.69
C VAL A 97 4.46 -3.28 5.95
N ALA A 98 3.68 -2.24 6.22
CA ALA A 98 3.80 -0.93 5.55
C ALA A 98 5.11 -0.21 5.90
N GLY A 99 5.53 -0.27 7.16
CA GLY A 99 6.66 0.53 7.64
C GLY A 99 6.39 2.03 7.53
N ALA A 100 7.45 2.84 7.64
CA ALA A 100 7.34 4.30 7.65
C ALA A 100 7.35 4.95 6.25
N ALA A 101 7.82 4.24 5.23
CA ALA A 101 8.08 4.80 3.91
C ALA A 101 6.85 4.80 2.99
N LEU A 102 5.92 3.84 3.17
CA LEU A 102 4.71 3.71 2.38
C LEU A 102 3.54 4.37 3.09
N ARG A 103 2.83 5.28 2.41
CA ARG A 103 1.55 5.80 2.88
C ARG A 103 0.41 4.92 2.38
N VAL A 104 -0.49 4.54 3.27
CA VAL A 104 -1.62 3.66 2.96
C VAL A 104 -2.95 4.37 3.22
N ALA A 105 -3.73 4.59 2.16
CA ALA A 105 -5.10 5.06 2.25
C ALA A 105 -6.05 3.86 2.13
N MET A 106 -6.77 3.53 3.20
CA MET A 106 -7.72 2.44 3.22
C MET A 106 -9.12 2.96 2.94
N VAL A 107 -9.83 2.36 1.97
CA VAL A 107 -11.26 2.60 1.76
C VAL A 107 -12.02 1.37 2.22
N ALA A 108 -12.93 1.55 3.16
CA ALA A 108 -13.72 0.47 3.75
C ALA A 108 -15.19 0.87 3.89
N ARG A 109 -16.05 -0.13 4.02
CA ARG A 109 -17.47 0.10 4.32
C ARG A 109 -17.62 0.78 5.68
N PRO A 110 -18.55 1.75 5.84
CA PRO A 110 -18.70 2.54 7.07
C PRO A 110 -18.81 1.69 8.34
N GLU A 111 -19.53 0.56 8.27
CA GLU A 111 -19.73 -0.34 9.40
C GLU A 111 -18.43 -1.06 9.86
N LEU A 112 -17.40 -1.11 9.01
CA LEU A 112 -16.10 -1.67 9.34
C LEU A 112 -15.14 -0.65 9.94
N ILE A 113 -15.46 0.64 9.82
CA ILE A 113 -14.62 1.72 10.33
C ILE A 113 -14.97 1.99 11.79
N ASP A 114 -13.97 1.90 12.64
CA ASP A 114 -14.12 2.29 14.04
C ASP A 114 -14.32 3.81 14.16
N PRO A 115 -15.36 4.29 14.88
CA PRO A 115 -15.61 5.73 15.04
C PRO A 115 -14.42 6.50 15.63
N GLN A 116 -13.64 5.86 16.47
CA GLN A 116 -12.45 6.43 17.11
C GLN A 116 -11.17 6.21 16.28
N LYS A 117 -11.28 5.53 15.12
CA LYS A 117 -10.14 5.20 14.25
C LYS A 117 -8.95 4.59 15.00
N ILE A 118 -9.22 3.72 15.97
CA ILE A 118 -8.20 3.08 16.81
C ILE A 118 -7.14 2.38 15.95
N GLY A 119 -7.53 1.73 14.85
CA GLY A 119 -6.59 1.10 13.91
C GLY A 119 -5.62 2.08 13.27
N VAL A 120 -6.08 3.29 12.94
CA VAL A 120 -5.23 4.36 12.39
C VAL A 120 -4.24 4.87 13.44
N LEU A 121 -4.71 5.12 14.66
CA LEU A 121 -3.84 5.53 15.77
C LEU A 121 -2.74 4.49 16.05
N MET A 122 -3.09 3.22 15.98
CA MET A 122 -2.13 2.13 16.19
C MET A 122 -1.08 2.05 15.08
N MET A 123 -1.50 2.23 13.84
CA MET A 123 -0.59 2.32 12.70
C MET A 123 0.39 3.48 12.90
N GLN A 124 -0.12 4.66 13.25
CA GLN A 124 0.69 5.86 13.47
C GLN A 124 1.67 5.71 14.65
N ASN A 125 1.23 5.12 15.75
CA ASN A 125 2.08 4.85 16.92
C ASN A 125 3.25 3.90 16.62
N ARG A 126 3.14 3.10 15.57
CA ARG A 126 4.20 2.21 15.09
C ARG A 126 5.03 2.81 13.95
N GLY A 127 4.88 4.10 13.71
CA GLY A 127 5.61 4.80 12.66
C GLY A 127 5.03 4.61 11.26
N GLY A 128 3.89 3.92 11.12
CA GLY A 128 3.18 3.81 9.85
C GLY A 128 2.48 5.13 9.49
N ASN A 129 2.23 5.32 8.21
CA ASN A 129 1.54 6.50 7.69
C ASN A 129 0.30 6.05 6.91
N GLY A 130 -0.88 6.18 7.52
CA GLY A 130 -2.12 5.76 6.87
C GLY A 130 -3.35 6.39 7.52
N ASP A 131 -4.46 6.35 6.76
CA ASP A 131 -5.79 6.73 7.25
C ASP A 131 -6.87 5.87 6.57
N VAL A 132 -8.10 5.92 7.09
CA VAL A 132 -9.24 5.16 6.60
C VAL A 132 -10.38 6.08 6.18
N PHE A 133 -11.02 5.76 5.06
CA PHE A 133 -12.03 6.56 4.39
C PHE A 133 -13.24 5.68 4.01
N THR A 134 -14.38 6.31 3.77
CA THR A 134 -15.60 5.62 3.29
C THR A 134 -15.71 5.61 1.76
N ASN A 135 -14.90 6.41 1.06
CA ASN A 135 -14.88 6.50 -0.40
C ASN A 135 -13.47 6.83 -0.92
N GLU A 136 -13.23 6.56 -2.19
CA GLU A 136 -11.93 6.79 -2.82
C GLU A 136 -11.63 8.28 -3.04
N ALA A 137 -12.64 9.12 -3.23
CA ALA A 137 -12.41 10.55 -3.47
C ALA A 137 -11.72 11.22 -2.29
N ASP A 138 -12.18 10.97 -1.08
CA ASP A 138 -11.57 11.49 0.14
C ASP A 138 -10.18 10.90 0.37
N ALA A 139 -10.01 9.62 0.07
CA ALA A 139 -8.70 8.95 0.15
C ALA A 139 -7.68 9.58 -0.82
N LEU A 140 -8.09 9.88 -2.04
CA LEU A 140 -7.24 10.54 -3.04
C LEU A 140 -6.88 11.96 -2.62
N VAL A 141 -7.82 12.74 -2.09
CA VAL A 141 -7.55 14.09 -1.57
C VAL A 141 -6.49 14.01 -0.46
N TRP A 142 -6.61 13.05 0.46
CA TRP A 142 -5.62 12.85 1.50
C TRP A 142 -4.25 12.45 0.96
N MET A 143 -4.20 11.60 -0.07
CA MET A 143 -2.95 11.20 -0.72
C MET A 143 -2.29 12.36 -1.49
N GLU A 144 -3.07 13.29 -2.02
CA GLU A 144 -2.57 14.48 -2.71
C GLU A 144 -2.06 15.55 -1.76
N ALA A 145 -2.62 15.63 -0.57
CA ALA A 145 -2.11 16.47 0.49
C ALA A 145 -0.74 15.96 0.94
N ARG A 146 0.34 16.43 0.28
CA ARG A 146 1.71 16.15 0.70
C ARG A 146 1.95 16.84 2.03
N LEU A 147 1.89 16.08 3.11
CA LEU A 147 2.37 16.55 4.39
C LEU A 147 3.88 16.76 4.25
N GLY A 148 4.30 18.03 4.28
CA GLY A 148 5.71 18.38 4.36
C GLY A 148 6.35 17.68 5.58
N PRO A 149 7.68 17.46 5.59
CA PRO A 149 8.37 16.84 6.71
C PRO A 149 8.13 17.68 7.98
N GLY A 150 7.28 17.19 8.89
CA GLY A 150 6.98 17.83 10.17
C GLY A 150 5.51 18.03 10.53
N GLN A 151 4.57 17.86 9.63
CA GLN A 151 3.15 18.01 9.94
C GLN A 151 2.49 16.66 10.26
N ARG A 152 2.71 16.19 11.49
CA ARG A 152 1.80 15.23 12.13
C ARG A 152 0.64 16.07 12.68
N THR A 153 -0.42 16.19 11.92
CA THR A 153 -1.65 16.79 12.46
C THR A 153 -2.47 15.72 13.16
N PRO A 154 -2.64 15.80 14.49
CA PRO A 154 -3.71 15.07 15.15
C PRO A 154 -5.02 15.79 14.81
N SER A 155 -5.76 15.25 13.84
CA SER A 155 -7.04 15.83 13.37
C SER A 155 -8.19 15.71 14.38
N PHE A 156 -7.94 15.42 15.66
CA PHE A 156 -9.00 15.05 16.59
C PHE A 156 -9.22 16.00 17.77
N LEU A 157 -8.54 17.15 17.81
CA LEU A 157 -8.68 18.06 18.98
C LEU A 157 -9.48 19.33 18.73
N ASN A 158 -10.27 19.42 17.65
CA ASN A 158 -11.07 20.63 17.47
C ASN A 158 -12.50 20.40 17.01
N ARG A 159 -13.26 19.61 17.78
CA ARG A 159 -14.72 19.72 17.79
C ARG A 159 -15.25 19.57 19.21
N GLY A 160 -15.23 20.64 19.96
CA GLY A 160 -15.81 20.66 21.30
C GLY A 160 -15.55 21.99 22.02
N ARG A 161 -15.87 23.08 21.38
CA ARG A 161 -16.16 24.30 22.06
C ARG A 161 -17.29 25.01 21.34
N ALA A 162 -18.50 24.54 21.61
CA ALA A 162 -19.69 25.33 21.37
C ALA A 162 -19.78 26.30 22.58
N ASP A 163 -19.93 27.53 22.24
CA ASP A 163 -20.11 28.65 23.14
C ASP A 163 -21.36 28.49 23.98
N ASP A 164 -21.23 28.81 25.26
CA ASP A 164 -22.22 29.48 26.06
C ASP A 164 -21.76 30.92 26.26
#